data_3fa43cfb9b5b7ccafdb4e5c54d4fc4a0
#
_entry.id   3fa43cfb9b5b7ccafdb4e5c54d4fc4a0
#
_cell.length_a   1.000
_cell.length_b   1.000
_cell.length_c   1.000
_cell.angle_alpha   90.00
_cell.angle_beta   90.00
_cell.angle_gamma   90.00
#
_symmetry.space_group_name_H-M   'P 1'
#
loop_
_entity.id
_entity.type
_entity.pdbx_description
1 polymer ?
#
loop_
_entity_poly.entity_id
_entity_poly.type
_entity_poly.pdbx_seq_one_letter_code
_entity_poly.pdbx_strand_id
1 'polypeptide(L)'
;MLKNRFRDLALAVAFAAAALVSSARADPTLNFSWPMNVGPLNPHLYSPNQMFAQSMVYETLVRYQADGTIKPWLAESWVPSTDGRTYTFKLREDVKFSNGEAFDANAAKANFDAVLANRTRHAWLELANQIVSAEVVGQYQLRLTLKDAYYPLLQELALPRPFRFVAPSQFKYGGTKDGIVAPIGTGPWKLTETLLGQRDVFMRNDSYWGQKPAYAQINVKVIPDPNTRAIAFETGEIDLIYGTDGPISPDTFERFQKMGSYTTALSEPLETLVLAINTNRGATRDIAVRKAINHAVDKDTMIATILYGTQRRADTLFAPNVPYADIGLKPYGYDPAEARRLLDAAGWMGASEGGIRSKDGETLSIELCFIGTDAVSKSVSEIVQADLRKIGIEVKLIGEEESAIFARQHDGRFGLIFNRTWGAPYDPHAFVSSMRVPSHADYQAQLGLPDKAEIDAKIGQVLVSTDEATRQQLYRNIMTRLHEEAVYLPLSYVTAIAVAKPEVGAIPFGAMSSEIPFGLLAPKSN
;
A
#
# COMPACT_ATOMS: atom_id res chain seq x y z
N MET A 1 -55.72 -33.97 48.63
CA MET A 1 -54.35 -33.37 48.71
C MET A 1 -53.37 -33.84 47.63
N LEU A 2 -53.66 -34.87 46.81
CA LEU A 2 -52.74 -35.33 45.76
C LEU A 2 -52.83 -34.57 44.43
N LYS A 3 -53.92 -33.88 44.10
CA LYS A 3 -54.07 -33.21 42.81
C LYS A 3 -53.29 -31.88 42.66
N ASN A 4 -52.90 -31.24 43.74
CA ASN A 4 -52.14 -29.97 43.65
C ASN A 4 -50.63 -30.16 43.49
N ARG A 5 -50.06 -31.29 43.93
CA ARG A 5 -48.62 -31.55 43.77
C ARG A 5 -48.17 -31.86 42.33
N PHE A 6 -49.07 -32.40 41.48
CA PHE A 6 -48.77 -32.65 40.08
C PHE A 6 -48.81 -31.39 39.22
N ARG A 7 -49.58 -30.37 39.62
CA ARG A 7 -49.67 -29.11 38.89
C ARG A 7 -48.45 -28.23 39.14
N ASP A 8 -47.89 -28.25 40.35
CA ASP A 8 -46.69 -27.47 40.68
C ASP A 8 -45.42 -28.10 40.10
N LEU A 9 -45.36 -29.42 39.95
CA LEU A 9 -44.25 -30.11 39.30
C LEU A 9 -44.23 -29.88 37.77
N ALA A 10 -45.42 -29.78 37.14
CA ALA A 10 -45.55 -29.49 35.71
C ALA A 10 -45.17 -28.04 35.36
N LEU A 11 -45.49 -27.09 36.25
CA LEU A 11 -45.06 -25.67 36.09
C LEU A 11 -43.57 -25.50 36.30
N ALA A 12 -42.94 -26.18 37.26
CA ALA A 12 -41.52 -26.13 37.51
C ALA A 12 -40.67 -26.72 36.36
N VAL A 13 -41.14 -27.78 35.68
CA VAL A 13 -40.50 -28.37 34.53
C VAL A 13 -40.65 -27.47 33.29
N ALA A 14 -41.81 -26.79 33.10
CA ALA A 14 -42.00 -25.83 32.02
C ALA A 14 -41.14 -24.57 32.17
N PHE A 15 -40.89 -24.10 33.40
CA PHE A 15 -39.98 -22.95 33.66
C PHE A 15 -38.51 -23.34 33.53
N ALA A 16 -38.12 -24.56 33.86
CA ALA A 16 -36.72 -25.04 33.66
C ALA A 16 -36.42 -25.33 32.19
N ALA A 17 -37.40 -25.70 31.35
CA ALA A 17 -37.22 -25.86 29.92
C ALA A 17 -37.15 -24.51 29.16
N ALA A 18 -37.77 -23.43 29.67
CA ALA A 18 -37.70 -22.11 29.08
C ALA A 18 -36.35 -21.38 29.34
N ALA A 19 -35.58 -21.80 30.33
CA ALA A 19 -34.30 -21.18 30.70
C ALA A 19 -33.09 -21.73 29.90
N LEU A 20 -33.30 -22.72 29.02
CA LEU A 20 -32.24 -23.35 28.19
C LEU A 20 -32.37 -23.05 26.70
N VAL A 21 -33.21 -22.10 26.30
CA VAL A 21 -33.07 -21.50 24.98
C VAL A 21 -31.94 -20.45 25.08
N SER A 22 -30.72 -20.95 25.16
CA SER A 22 -29.54 -20.20 24.79
C SER A 22 -29.81 -19.78 23.34
N SER A 23 -30.19 -18.54 23.13
CA SER A 23 -30.25 -17.99 21.76
C SER A 23 -28.89 -18.23 21.16
N ALA A 24 -28.78 -19.24 20.30
CA ALA A 24 -27.61 -19.41 19.45
C ALA A 24 -27.51 -18.08 18.67
N ARG A 25 -26.68 -17.18 19.18
CA ARG A 25 -26.39 -15.94 18.48
C ARG A 25 -25.78 -16.36 17.14
N ALA A 26 -26.45 -16.00 16.06
CA ALA A 26 -25.90 -16.29 14.72
C ALA A 26 -24.46 -15.76 14.68
N ASP A 27 -23.56 -16.58 14.19
CA ASP A 27 -22.18 -16.19 14.03
C ASP A 27 -22.09 -14.88 13.22
N PRO A 28 -21.37 -13.85 13.69
CA PRO A 28 -21.41 -12.53 13.10
C PRO A 28 -20.79 -12.54 11.69
N THR A 29 -21.52 -11.93 10.75
CA THR A 29 -21.11 -11.73 9.35
C THR A 29 -20.80 -10.26 9.14
N LEU A 30 -19.74 -9.94 8.37
CA LEU A 30 -19.43 -8.60 7.90
C LEU A 30 -19.58 -8.54 6.37
N ASN A 31 -20.34 -7.56 5.88
CA ASN A 31 -20.48 -7.29 4.46
C ASN A 31 -19.53 -6.15 4.07
N PHE A 32 -18.66 -6.44 3.14
CA PHE A 32 -17.67 -5.53 2.56
C PHE A 32 -17.87 -5.46 1.05
N SER A 33 -17.25 -4.51 0.36
CA SER A 33 -17.26 -4.47 -1.09
C SER A 33 -15.89 -4.22 -1.67
N TRP A 34 -15.66 -4.81 -2.85
CA TRP A 34 -14.47 -4.60 -3.66
C TRP A 34 -14.86 -4.40 -5.13
N PRO A 35 -14.07 -3.70 -5.96
CA PRO A 35 -14.45 -3.45 -7.36
C PRO A 35 -14.61 -4.69 -8.23
N MET A 36 -13.99 -5.81 -7.87
CA MET A 36 -13.98 -7.05 -8.63
C MET A 36 -13.84 -8.28 -7.73
N ASN A 37 -14.08 -9.48 -8.26
CA ASN A 37 -13.79 -10.72 -7.54
C ASN A 37 -12.30 -10.87 -7.23
N VAL A 38 -11.98 -11.54 -6.13
CA VAL A 38 -10.59 -11.76 -5.67
C VAL A 38 -9.80 -12.76 -6.53
N GLY A 39 -10.46 -13.42 -7.47
CA GLY A 39 -9.82 -14.36 -8.39
C GLY A 39 -9.33 -15.64 -7.71
N PRO A 40 -8.44 -16.40 -8.37
CA PRO A 40 -8.00 -17.71 -7.89
C PRO A 40 -7.09 -17.66 -6.66
N LEU A 41 -6.70 -16.47 -6.20
CA LEU A 41 -5.82 -16.23 -5.04
C LEU A 41 -4.53 -17.06 -5.04
N ASN A 42 -3.91 -17.28 -6.21
CA ASN A 42 -2.57 -17.86 -6.24
C ASN A 42 -1.55 -16.83 -5.74
N PRO A 43 -0.86 -17.04 -4.60
CA PRO A 43 0.05 -16.04 -4.04
C PRO A 43 1.28 -15.80 -4.90
N HIS A 44 1.60 -16.73 -5.82
CA HIS A 44 2.73 -16.65 -6.74
C HIS A 44 2.32 -16.16 -8.15
N LEU A 45 1.00 -16.01 -8.43
CA LEU A 45 0.45 -15.43 -9.68
C LEU A 45 -0.52 -14.28 -9.39
N TYR A 46 -0.24 -13.53 -8.38
CA TYR A 46 -1.05 -12.44 -7.84
C TYR A 46 -1.38 -11.33 -8.85
N SER A 47 -2.47 -10.64 -8.57
CA SER A 47 -2.82 -9.34 -9.11
C SER A 47 -2.74 -8.28 -8.00
N PRO A 48 -2.19 -7.07 -8.25
CA PRO A 48 -2.08 -6.02 -7.22
C PRO A 48 -3.40 -5.70 -6.52
N ASN A 49 -4.49 -5.67 -7.25
CA ASN A 49 -5.83 -5.31 -6.73
C ASN A 49 -6.42 -6.32 -5.73
N GLN A 50 -5.74 -7.45 -5.49
CA GLN A 50 -6.26 -8.56 -4.65
C GLN A 50 -5.41 -8.80 -3.40
N MET A 51 -4.49 -7.88 -3.08
CA MET A 51 -3.53 -8.07 -1.98
C MET A 51 -4.21 -8.26 -0.62
N PHE A 52 -5.31 -7.56 -0.35
CA PHE A 52 -6.05 -7.72 0.90
C PHE A 52 -6.54 -9.17 1.09
N ALA A 53 -7.05 -9.79 0.01
CA ALA A 53 -7.56 -11.16 0.06
C ALA A 53 -6.42 -12.20 0.18
N GLN A 54 -5.27 -11.94 -0.46
CA GLN A 54 -4.06 -12.72 -0.23
C GLN A 54 -3.67 -12.72 1.26
N SER A 55 -3.75 -11.56 1.92
CA SER A 55 -3.43 -11.41 3.33
C SER A 55 -4.44 -12.08 4.28
N MET A 56 -5.66 -12.34 3.82
CA MET A 56 -6.65 -13.11 4.59
C MET A 56 -6.34 -14.61 4.63
N VAL A 57 -5.87 -15.16 3.50
CA VAL A 57 -5.70 -16.61 3.32
C VAL A 57 -4.28 -17.05 3.62
N TYR A 58 -3.29 -16.23 3.30
CA TYR A 58 -1.88 -16.60 3.37
C TYR A 58 -1.10 -15.72 4.33
N GLU A 59 -0.13 -16.32 4.98
CA GLU A 59 0.76 -15.64 5.92
C GLU A 59 2.20 -15.66 5.43
N THR A 60 3.05 -14.89 6.10
CA THR A 60 4.47 -14.68 5.82
C THR A 60 5.34 -15.25 6.93
N LEU A 61 6.65 -15.41 6.70
CA LEU A 61 7.58 -15.80 7.76
C LEU A 61 7.65 -14.78 8.88
N VAL A 62 7.61 -13.51 8.54
CA VAL A 62 7.74 -12.39 9.48
C VAL A 62 6.67 -11.34 9.18
N ARG A 63 6.33 -10.49 10.13
CA ARG A 63 5.28 -9.47 10.00
C ARG A 63 5.84 -8.06 10.18
N TYR A 64 5.50 -7.18 9.26
CA TYR A 64 5.81 -5.76 9.36
C TYR A 64 4.82 -5.06 10.29
N GLN A 65 5.32 -4.14 11.13
CA GLN A 65 4.52 -3.34 12.06
C GLN A 65 4.44 -1.88 11.60
N ALA A 66 3.43 -1.16 12.09
CA ALA A 66 3.23 0.25 11.74
C ALA A 66 4.40 1.17 12.16
N ASP A 67 5.21 0.76 13.13
CA ASP A 67 6.42 1.46 13.56
C ASP A 67 7.67 1.10 12.74
N GLY A 68 7.51 0.35 11.65
CA GLY A 68 8.62 -0.09 10.79
C GLY A 68 9.38 -1.31 11.30
N THR A 69 9.06 -1.83 12.47
CA THR A 69 9.72 -3.02 13.01
C THR A 69 9.23 -4.31 12.38
N ILE A 70 10.10 -5.33 12.35
CA ILE A 70 9.76 -6.67 11.92
C ILE A 70 9.57 -7.57 13.14
N LYS A 71 8.46 -8.30 13.17
CA LYS A 71 8.12 -9.25 14.26
C LYS A 71 8.08 -10.67 13.73
N PRO A 72 8.38 -11.67 14.61
CA PRO A 72 8.11 -13.08 14.34
C PRO A 72 6.67 -13.32 13.91
N TRP A 73 6.45 -14.26 12.95
CA TRP A 73 5.12 -14.72 12.58
C TRP A 73 5.09 -16.22 12.35
N LEU A 74 5.11 -16.74 11.11
CA LEU A 74 5.29 -18.19 10.87
C LEU A 74 6.70 -18.68 11.27
N ALA A 75 7.69 -17.79 11.24
CA ALA A 75 8.99 -18.01 11.90
C ALA A 75 8.97 -17.41 13.31
N GLU A 76 9.37 -18.18 14.31
CA GLU A 76 9.53 -17.73 15.70
C GLU A 76 10.76 -16.85 15.89
N SER A 77 11.80 -17.11 15.09
CA SER A 77 13.07 -16.38 15.13
C SER A 77 13.88 -16.63 13.86
N TRP A 78 14.91 -15.82 13.68
CA TRP A 78 15.88 -15.98 12.60
C TRP A 78 17.27 -15.56 13.06
N VAL A 79 18.30 -16.16 12.45
CA VAL A 79 19.70 -15.85 12.70
C VAL A 79 20.40 -15.56 11.38
N PRO A 80 20.85 -14.31 11.13
CA PRO A 80 21.70 -14.01 10.00
C PRO A 80 23.12 -14.53 10.23
N SER A 81 23.83 -14.89 9.15
CA SER A 81 25.28 -15.09 9.17
C SER A 81 26.02 -13.76 9.33
N THR A 82 27.26 -13.81 9.75
CA THR A 82 28.10 -12.61 9.98
C THR A 82 28.28 -11.77 8.71
N ASP A 83 28.32 -12.41 7.53
CA ASP A 83 28.44 -11.74 6.25
C ASP A 83 27.08 -11.29 5.66
N GLY A 84 25.97 -11.53 6.37
CA GLY A 84 24.61 -11.14 5.97
C GLY A 84 24.05 -11.88 4.75
N ARG A 85 24.73 -12.94 4.26
CA ARG A 85 24.32 -13.70 3.06
C ARG A 85 23.47 -14.92 3.36
N THR A 86 23.36 -15.32 4.62
CA THR A 86 22.57 -16.50 5.00
C THR A 86 21.66 -16.15 6.17
N TYR A 87 20.40 -16.59 6.10
CA TYR A 87 19.43 -16.46 7.18
C TYR A 87 18.84 -17.82 7.49
N THR A 88 18.95 -18.26 8.75
CA THR A 88 18.32 -19.49 9.22
C THR A 88 17.10 -19.14 10.07
N PHE A 89 15.93 -19.55 9.60
CA PHE A 89 14.64 -19.32 10.26
C PHE A 89 14.24 -20.55 11.07
N LYS A 90 13.82 -20.34 12.32
CA LYS A 90 13.12 -21.34 13.12
C LYS A 90 11.63 -21.15 12.90
N LEU A 91 10.96 -22.14 12.30
CA LEU A 91 9.52 -22.11 12.01
C LEU A 91 8.73 -22.58 13.25
N ARG A 92 7.46 -22.13 13.33
CA ARG A 92 6.51 -22.64 14.32
C ARG A 92 6.21 -24.11 14.07
N GLU A 93 6.00 -24.86 15.15
CA GLU A 93 5.71 -26.31 15.10
C GLU A 93 4.20 -26.60 15.15
N ASP A 94 3.39 -25.61 15.56
CA ASP A 94 1.94 -25.73 15.78
C ASP A 94 1.08 -25.26 14.60
N VAL A 95 1.69 -24.81 13.51
CA VAL A 95 0.98 -24.25 12.35
C VAL A 95 0.56 -25.34 11.37
N LYS A 96 -0.70 -25.27 10.93
CA LYS A 96 -1.25 -26.10 9.85
C LYS A 96 -1.90 -25.25 8.78
N PHE A 97 -1.84 -25.72 7.55
CA PHE A 97 -2.70 -25.22 6.48
C PHE A 97 -4.17 -25.52 6.80
N SER A 98 -5.07 -24.78 6.19
CA SER A 98 -6.52 -24.88 6.45
C SER A 98 -7.14 -26.23 6.03
N ASN A 99 -6.40 -27.09 5.32
CA ASN A 99 -6.76 -28.47 5.00
C ASN A 99 -6.15 -29.49 5.98
N GLY A 100 -5.39 -29.04 6.98
CA GLY A 100 -4.78 -29.89 8.02
C GLY A 100 -3.35 -30.34 7.76
N GLU A 101 -2.78 -30.08 6.57
CA GLU A 101 -1.35 -30.30 6.30
C GLU A 101 -0.48 -29.48 7.25
N ALA A 102 0.65 -30.03 7.69
CA ALA A 102 1.61 -29.30 8.53
C ALA A 102 2.33 -28.22 7.71
N PHE A 103 2.55 -27.05 8.33
CA PHE A 103 3.48 -26.06 7.81
C PHE A 103 4.86 -26.32 8.42
N ASP A 104 5.75 -26.95 7.67
CA ASP A 104 7.12 -27.27 8.06
C ASP A 104 8.14 -26.70 7.08
N ALA A 105 9.43 -26.98 7.29
CA ALA A 105 10.49 -26.48 6.42
C ALA A 105 10.41 -27.03 4.98
N ASN A 106 9.84 -28.23 4.77
CA ASN A 106 9.63 -28.78 3.43
C ASN A 106 8.52 -28.00 2.70
N ALA A 107 7.41 -27.71 3.37
CA ALA A 107 6.34 -26.91 2.82
C ALA A 107 6.80 -25.48 2.50
N ALA A 108 7.56 -24.86 3.40
CA ALA A 108 8.15 -23.53 3.16
C ALA A 108 9.10 -23.55 1.97
N LYS A 109 10.06 -24.50 1.92
CA LYS A 109 10.99 -24.68 0.81
C LYS A 109 10.26 -24.84 -0.52
N ALA A 110 9.25 -25.70 -0.59
CA ALA A 110 8.49 -25.92 -1.83
C ALA A 110 7.89 -24.62 -2.39
N ASN A 111 7.38 -23.73 -1.52
CA ASN A 111 6.87 -22.42 -1.91
C ASN A 111 7.99 -21.48 -2.40
N PHE A 112 9.14 -21.42 -1.72
CA PHE A 112 10.29 -20.67 -2.21
C PHE A 112 10.75 -21.18 -3.58
N ASP A 113 10.88 -22.49 -3.75
CA ASP A 113 11.29 -23.09 -5.03
C ASP A 113 10.30 -22.75 -6.15
N ALA A 114 8.98 -22.75 -5.86
CA ALA A 114 7.95 -22.39 -6.83
C ALA A 114 8.06 -20.92 -7.28
N VAL A 115 8.35 -20.00 -6.36
CA VAL A 115 8.61 -18.58 -6.67
C VAL A 115 9.87 -18.45 -7.50
N LEU A 116 10.96 -19.10 -7.08
CA LEU A 116 12.27 -19.03 -7.77
C LEU A 116 12.23 -19.67 -9.17
N ALA A 117 11.43 -20.72 -9.36
CA ALA A 117 11.21 -21.33 -10.69
C ALA A 117 10.51 -20.38 -11.68
N ASN A 118 9.80 -19.37 -11.18
CA ASN A 118 9.14 -18.34 -12.00
C ASN A 118 9.75 -16.94 -11.77
N ARG A 119 11.05 -16.87 -11.59
CA ARG A 119 11.81 -15.67 -11.18
C ARG A 119 11.57 -14.48 -12.10
N THR A 120 11.41 -14.69 -13.40
CA THR A 120 11.14 -13.62 -14.37
C THR A 120 9.88 -12.83 -14.03
N ARG A 121 8.81 -13.49 -13.55
CA ARG A 121 7.59 -12.81 -13.10
C ARG A 121 7.84 -11.94 -11.87
N HIS A 122 8.78 -12.32 -11.03
CA HIS A 122 9.10 -11.67 -9.76
C HIS A 122 10.31 -10.74 -9.85
N ALA A 123 10.82 -10.45 -11.06
CA ALA A 123 12.02 -9.64 -11.29
C ALA A 123 11.90 -8.19 -10.76
N TRP A 124 10.67 -7.71 -10.54
CA TRP A 124 10.41 -6.41 -9.92
C TRP A 124 10.81 -6.37 -8.42
N LEU A 125 10.90 -7.52 -7.75
CA LEU A 125 11.26 -7.65 -6.34
C LEU A 125 12.71 -8.13 -6.24
N GLU A 126 13.58 -7.29 -5.67
CA GLU A 126 15.00 -7.58 -5.62
C GLU A 126 15.31 -8.85 -4.82
N LEU A 127 14.57 -9.13 -3.75
CA LEU A 127 14.74 -10.36 -2.97
C LEU A 127 14.62 -11.63 -3.85
N ALA A 128 13.69 -11.65 -4.81
CA ALA A 128 13.56 -12.79 -5.72
C ALA A 128 14.82 -12.98 -6.60
N ASN A 129 15.56 -11.89 -6.89
CA ASN A 129 16.83 -11.94 -7.60
C ASN A 129 17.99 -12.29 -6.68
N GLN A 130 17.93 -11.91 -5.40
CA GLN A 130 18.98 -12.14 -4.42
C GLN A 130 19.00 -13.59 -3.88
N ILE A 131 17.84 -14.24 -3.71
CA ILE A 131 17.79 -15.61 -3.20
C ILE A 131 18.45 -16.59 -4.18
N VAL A 132 19.50 -17.27 -3.73
CA VAL A 132 20.19 -18.37 -4.46
C VAL A 132 19.48 -19.70 -4.19
N SER A 133 19.22 -20.01 -2.91
CA SER A 133 18.57 -21.27 -2.51
C SER A 133 17.76 -21.12 -1.23
N ALA A 134 16.78 -22.01 -1.10
CA ALA A 134 16.08 -22.32 0.15
C ALA A 134 16.37 -23.78 0.53
N GLU A 135 16.83 -24.03 1.76
CA GLU A 135 17.29 -25.34 2.21
C GLU A 135 16.61 -25.75 3.51
N VAL A 136 16.21 -27.02 3.57
CA VAL A 136 15.74 -27.64 4.82
C VAL A 136 16.96 -28.07 5.63
N VAL A 137 17.19 -27.43 6.78
CA VAL A 137 18.30 -27.77 7.70
C VAL A 137 17.80 -28.46 8.96
N GLY A 138 16.50 -28.62 9.11
CA GLY A 138 15.79 -29.34 10.16
C GLY A 138 14.30 -29.34 9.86
N GLN A 139 13.51 -30.18 10.54
CA GLN A 139 12.07 -30.30 10.29
C GLN A 139 11.35 -28.95 10.30
N TYR A 140 11.73 -28.04 11.22
CA TYR A 140 11.21 -26.70 11.37
C TYR A 140 12.31 -25.64 11.25
N GLN A 141 13.34 -25.93 10.45
CA GLN A 141 14.43 -25.00 10.19
C GLN A 141 14.67 -24.83 8.69
N LEU A 142 14.47 -23.59 8.21
CA LEU A 142 14.67 -23.20 6.83
C LEU A 142 15.87 -22.25 6.74
N ARG A 143 16.79 -22.50 5.79
CA ARG A 143 17.90 -21.61 5.49
C ARG A 143 17.68 -20.96 4.12
N LEU A 144 17.81 -19.64 4.06
CA LEU A 144 17.89 -18.89 2.81
C LEU A 144 19.33 -18.45 2.58
N THR A 145 19.85 -18.67 1.37
CA THR A 145 21.16 -18.19 0.92
C THR A 145 20.96 -17.12 -0.14
N LEU A 146 21.67 -15.99 -0.01
CA LEU A 146 21.61 -14.83 -0.89
C LEU A 146 22.91 -14.70 -1.70
N LYS A 147 22.86 -14.03 -2.85
CA LYS A 147 24.03 -13.63 -3.63
C LYS A 147 24.92 -12.67 -2.86
N ASP A 148 24.30 -11.63 -2.30
CA ASP A 148 24.93 -10.57 -1.53
C ASP A 148 24.20 -10.35 -0.22
N ALA A 149 24.80 -9.64 0.74
CA ALA A 149 24.07 -9.12 1.88
C ALA A 149 22.95 -8.21 1.36
N TYR A 150 21.74 -8.40 1.91
CA TYR A 150 20.57 -7.65 1.48
C TYR A 150 19.71 -7.29 2.68
N TYR A 151 19.85 -6.05 3.20
CA TYR A 151 19.15 -5.66 4.44
C TYR A 151 17.63 -5.70 4.33
N PRO A 152 16.99 -5.39 3.15
CA PRO A 152 15.54 -5.42 3.06
C PRO A 152 14.90 -6.81 3.04
N LEU A 153 15.69 -7.88 3.19
CA LEU A 153 15.19 -9.27 3.14
C LEU A 153 13.95 -9.47 4.02
N LEU A 154 13.99 -9.03 5.27
CA LEU A 154 12.89 -9.25 6.21
C LEU A 154 11.67 -8.40 5.86
N GLN A 155 11.87 -7.16 5.40
CA GLN A 155 10.82 -6.28 4.93
C GLN A 155 10.11 -6.89 3.71
N GLU A 156 10.88 -7.41 2.75
CA GLU A 156 10.34 -8.02 1.54
C GLU A 156 9.71 -9.40 1.79
N LEU A 157 10.19 -10.16 2.79
CA LEU A 157 9.52 -11.37 3.26
C LEU A 157 8.19 -11.09 3.99
N ALA A 158 7.97 -9.88 4.49
CA ALA A 158 6.71 -9.48 5.10
C ALA A 158 5.64 -9.04 4.08
N LEU A 159 5.99 -8.88 2.80
CA LEU A 159 5.08 -8.43 1.74
C LEU A 159 3.89 -9.38 1.54
N PRO A 160 2.74 -8.86 1.04
CA PRO A 160 1.60 -9.70 0.69
C PRO A 160 1.87 -10.64 -0.49
N ARG A 161 3.01 -10.52 -1.15
CA ARG A 161 3.45 -11.30 -2.34
C ARG A 161 4.96 -11.19 -2.55
N PRO A 162 5.61 -12.13 -3.24
CA PRO A 162 5.17 -13.47 -3.60
C PRO A 162 5.43 -14.52 -2.52
N PHE A 163 6.25 -14.20 -1.50
CA PHE A 163 6.73 -15.17 -0.48
C PHE A 163 5.66 -15.43 0.59
N ARG A 164 4.52 -16.00 0.13
CA ARG A 164 3.44 -16.52 0.98
C ARG A 164 3.22 -17.99 0.69
N PHE A 165 2.64 -18.72 1.64
CA PHE A 165 2.68 -20.16 1.66
C PHE A 165 1.29 -20.76 1.36
N VAL A 166 1.19 -21.43 0.20
CA VAL A 166 0.07 -22.30 -0.17
C VAL A 166 0.44 -23.75 0.10
N ALA A 167 -0.50 -24.58 0.54
CA ALA A 167 -0.28 -25.99 0.82
C ALA A 167 0.33 -26.71 -0.39
N PRO A 168 1.44 -27.45 -0.27
CA PRO A 168 2.10 -28.12 -1.38
C PRO A 168 1.19 -29.09 -2.16
N SER A 169 0.18 -29.72 -1.50
CA SER A 169 -0.83 -30.55 -2.16
C SER A 169 -1.67 -29.78 -3.18
N GLN A 170 -1.66 -28.44 -3.15
CA GLN A 170 -2.39 -27.58 -4.07
C GLN A 170 -1.58 -27.16 -5.31
N PHE A 171 -0.33 -27.58 -5.41
CA PHE A 171 0.53 -27.29 -6.55
C PHE A 171 0.05 -28.04 -7.79
N LYS A 172 0.01 -27.36 -8.94
CA LYS A 172 -0.26 -27.99 -10.23
C LYS A 172 1.06 -28.32 -10.90
N TYR A 173 1.20 -29.57 -11.37
CA TYR A 173 2.41 -30.03 -12.07
C TYR A 173 3.71 -29.78 -11.28
N GLY A 174 3.66 -29.92 -9.97
CA GLY A 174 4.82 -29.72 -9.07
C GLY A 174 5.19 -28.28 -8.80
N GLY A 175 4.37 -27.30 -9.16
CA GLY A 175 4.61 -25.89 -8.91
C GLY A 175 3.34 -25.04 -8.91
N THR A 176 3.50 -23.76 -9.04
CA THR A 176 2.38 -22.78 -8.96
C THR A 176 2.27 -21.89 -10.19
N LYS A 177 3.24 -21.96 -11.13
CA LYS A 177 3.26 -21.10 -12.33
C LYS A 177 2.08 -21.33 -13.28
N ASP A 178 1.48 -22.51 -13.27
CA ASP A 178 0.33 -22.88 -14.08
C ASP A 178 -0.99 -22.85 -13.27
N GLY A 179 -0.98 -22.21 -12.10
CA GLY A 179 -2.09 -22.09 -11.17
C GLY A 179 -1.95 -22.98 -9.94
N ILE A 180 -2.99 -22.97 -9.11
CA ILE A 180 -3.15 -23.85 -7.94
C ILE A 180 -4.51 -24.56 -8.04
N VAL A 181 -4.68 -25.65 -7.29
CA VAL A 181 -5.96 -26.39 -7.23
C VAL A 181 -6.99 -25.60 -6.43
N ALA A 182 -6.60 -25.16 -5.22
CA ALA A 182 -7.42 -24.33 -4.34
C ALA A 182 -6.54 -23.41 -3.47
N PRO A 183 -7.07 -22.27 -3.00
CA PRO A 183 -6.34 -21.32 -2.17
C PRO A 183 -6.30 -21.80 -0.70
N ILE A 184 -5.48 -22.79 -0.41
CA ILE A 184 -5.26 -23.37 0.91
C ILE A 184 -4.02 -22.76 1.55
N GLY A 185 -4.20 -21.85 2.50
CA GLY A 185 -3.15 -21.17 3.25
C GLY A 185 -3.19 -21.48 4.74
N THR A 186 -2.31 -20.83 5.50
CA THR A 186 -2.23 -20.93 6.97
C THR A 186 -3.08 -19.87 7.68
N GLY A 187 -3.63 -18.91 6.93
CA GLY A 187 -4.27 -17.71 7.46
C GLY A 187 -5.61 -17.93 8.18
N PRO A 188 -6.12 -16.85 8.80
CA PRO A 188 -7.34 -16.89 9.60
C PRO A 188 -8.64 -17.05 8.79
N TRP A 189 -8.58 -16.94 7.46
CA TRP A 189 -9.74 -17.03 6.56
C TRP A 189 -9.54 -18.06 5.45
N LYS A 190 -10.65 -18.63 5.01
CA LYS A 190 -10.75 -19.56 3.88
C LYS A 190 -11.70 -18.98 2.84
N LEU A 191 -11.29 -18.84 1.58
CA LEU A 191 -12.20 -18.55 0.47
C LEU A 191 -13.04 -19.81 0.20
N THR A 192 -14.35 -19.71 0.38
CA THR A 192 -15.28 -20.85 0.27
C THR A 192 -16.23 -20.75 -0.91
N GLU A 193 -16.48 -19.55 -1.43
CA GLU A 193 -17.35 -19.31 -2.57
C GLU A 193 -16.86 -18.12 -3.39
N THR A 194 -16.94 -18.25 -4.71
CA THR A 194 -16.81 -17.13 -5.66
C THR A 194 -17.98 -17.19 -6.65
N LEU A 195 -18.83 -16.15 -6.63
CA LEU A 195 -19.84 -15.89 -7.66
C LEU A 195 -19.35 -14.74 -8.54
N LEU A 196 -18.98 -15.06 -9.78
CA LEU A 196 -18.36 -14.08 -10.69
C LEU A 196 -19.27 -12.86 -10.92
N GLY A 197 -18.67 -11.67 -10.78
CA GLY A 197 -19.35 -10.39 -10.91
C GLY A 197 -20.32 -10.07 -9.76
N GLN A 198 -20.39 -10.88 -8.71
CA GLN A 198 -21.33 -10.70 -7.62
C GLN A 198 -20.66 -10.62 -6.24
N ARG A 199 -19.96 -11.69 -5.83
CA ARG A 199 -19.33 -11.74 -4.50
C ARG A 199 -18.29 -12.85 -4.37
N ASP A 200 -17.46 -12.70 -3.34
CA ASP A 200 -16.63 -13.75 -2.74
C ASP A 200 -17.01 -13.93 -1.27
N VAL A 201 -16.95 -15.17 -0.76
CA VAL A 201 -17.25 -15.47 0.65
C VAL A 201 -16.04 -16.07 1.32
N PHE A 202 -15.64 -15.45 2.42
CA PHE A 202 -14.58 -15.94 3.29
C PHE A 202 -15.17 -16.41 4.61
N MET A 203 -14.90 -17.67 4.97
CA MET A 203 -15.24 -18.25 6.27
C MET A 203 -14.03 -18.25 7.19
N ARG A 204 -14.25 -17.98 8.47
CA ARG A 204 -13.22 -18.10 9.48
C ARG A 204 -12.60 -19.49 9.49
N ASN A 205 -11.28 -19.54 9.62
CA ASN A 205 -10.56 -20.78 9.86
C ASN A 205 -10.58 -21.11 11.37
N ASP A 206 -11.51 -21.96 11.80
CA ASP A 206 -11.66 -22.30 13.21
C ASP A 206 -10.46 -23.11 13.77
N SER A 207 -9.62 -23.66 12.88
CA SER A 207 -8.36 -24.33 13.22
C SER A 207 -7.14 -23.40 13.14
N TYR A 208 -7.36 -22.08 13.03
CA TYR A 208 -6.28 -21.10 12.96
C TYR A 208 -5.41 -21.15 14.23
N TRP A 209 -4.11 -21.17 14.04
CA TRP A 209 -3.11 -21.24 15.12
C TRP A 209 -3.01 -19.98 15.97
N GLY A 210 -3.33 -18.80 15.38
CA GLY A 210 -3.30 -17.51 16.04
C GLY A 210 -4.62 -17.11 16.68
N GLN A 211 -4.77 -15.81 16.94
CA GLN A 211 -6.03 -15.27 17.48
C GLN A 211 -7.14 -15.37 16.43
N LYS A 212 -8.21 -16.07 16.77
CA LYS A 212 -9.36 -16.24 15.90
C LYS A 212 -10.09 -14.91 15.69
N PRO A 213 -10.46 -14.57 14.43
CA PRO A 213 -11.31 -13.43 14.13
C PRO A 213 -12.66 -13.48 14.86
N ALA A 214 -13.19 -12.33 15.24
CA ALA A 214 -14.50 -12.24 15.88
C ALA A 214 -15.66 -12.47 14.91
N TYR A 215 -15.53 -12.04 13.66
CA TYR A 215 -16.49 -12.38 12.62
C TYR A 215 -16.28 -13.84 12.17
N ALA A 216 -17.37 -14.53 11.86
CA ALA A 216 -17.31 -15.90 11.32
C ALA A 216 -17.28 -15.92 9.80
N GLN A 217 -17.78 -14.86 9.17
CA GLN A 217 -17.89 -14.75 7.72
C GLN A 217 -17.65 -13.31 7.27
N ILE A 218 -16.95 -13.18 6.14
CA ILE A 218 -16.82 -11.93 5.40
C ILE A 218 -17.39 -12.13 4.01
N ASN A 219 -18.40 -11.36 3.64
CA ASN A 219 -18.93 -11.28 2.29
C ASN A 219 -18.26 -10.11 1.58
N VAL A 220 -17.55 -10.36 0.49
CA VAL A 220 -16.95 -9.32 -0.35
C VAL A 220 -17.79 -9.16 -1.60
N LYS A 221 -18.69 -8.19 -1.62
CA LYS A 221 -19.56 -7.88 -2.76
C LYS A 221 -18.81 -7.15 -3.85
N VAL A 222 -19.10 -7.48 -5.11
CA VAL A 222 -18.49 -6.79 -6.26
C VAL A 222 -19.29 -5.51 -6.55
N ILE A 223 -18.71 -4.35 -6.21
CA ILE A 223 -19.29 -3.04 -6.47
C ILE A 223 -18.18 -2.12 -7.01
N PRO A 224 -18.03 -2.02 -8.35
CA PRO A 224 -16.93 -1.26 -8.96
C PRO A 224 -17.03 0.26 -8.74
N ASP A 225 -18.22 0.82 -8.87
CA ASP A 225 -18.46 2.26 -8.83
C ASP A 225 -18.50 2.80 -7.39
N PRO A 226 -17.70 3.85 -7.05
CA PRO A 226 -17.65 4.42 -5.70
C PRO A 226 -18.97 5.03 -5.22
N ASN A 227 -19.79 5.61 -6.11
CA ASN A 227 -21.08 6.20 -5.74
C ASN A 227 -22.09 5.09 -5.43
N THR A 228 -22.12 4.03 -6.25
CA THR A 228 -22.93 2.83 -5.97
C THR A 228 -22.53 2.19 -4.65
N ARG A 229 -21.24 2.17 -4.34
CA ARG A 229 -20.72 1.67 -3.05
C ARG A 229 -21.20 2.52 -1.87
N ALA A 230 -21.21 3.84 -2.01
CA ALA A 230 -21.77 4.75 -1.01
C ALA A 230 -23.26 4.48 -0.77
N ILE A 231 -24.05 4.29 -1.82
CA ILE A 231 -25.48 3.94 -1.73
C ILE A 231 -25.67 2.59 -1.04
N ALA A 232 -24.92 1.56 -1.43
CA ALA A 232 -24.96 0.24 -0.82
C ALA A 232 -24.64 0.29 0.69
N PHE A 233 -23.74 1.18 1.09
CA PHE A 233 -23.44 1.44 2.49
C PHE A 233 -24.63 2.12 3.20
N GLU A 234 -25.21 3.16 2.63
CA GLU A 234 -26.35 3.87 3.23
C GLU A 234 -27.58 2.96 3.41
N THR A 235 -27.85 2.11 2.41
CA THR A 235 -28.98 1.15 2.44
C THR A 235 -28.74 -0.06 3.33
N GLY A 236 -27.52 -0.23 3.87
CA GLY A 236 -27.19 -1.37 4.75
C GLY A 236 -26.85 -2.65 3.98
N GLU A 237 -26.55 -2.54 2.70
CA GLU A 237 -26.09 -3.68 1.90
C GLU A 237 -24.64 -4.06 2.23
N ILE A 238 -23.81 -3.09 2.62
CA ILE A 238 -22.47 -3.28 3.15
C ILE A 238 -22.32 -2.55 4.49
N ASP A 239 -21.42 -3.06 5.34
CA ASP A 239 -21.23 -2.62 6.72
C ASP A 239 -19.97 -1.76 6.88
N LEU A 240 -19.03 -1.88 5.93
CA LEU A 240 -17.72 -1.25 5.96
C LEU A 240 -17.29 -0.78 4.57
N ILE A 241 -16.79 0.44 4.52
CA ILE A 241 -15.98 1.00 3.43
C ILE A 241 -14.56 1.17 3.96
N TYR A 242 -13.53 0.75 3.21
CA TYR A 242 -12.14 0.83 3.66
C TYR A 242 -11.18 0.84 2.45
N GLY A 243 -10.14 1.67 2.49
CA GLY A 243 -9.03 1.63 1.54
C GLY A 243 -8.36 2.97 1.26
N THR A 244 -7.33 2.92 0.42
CA THR A 244 -6.53 4.08 -0.03
C THR A 244 -6.91 4.55 -1.44
N ASP A 245 -7.46 3.66 -2.28
CA ASP A 245 -7.64 3.88 -3.72
C ASP A 245 -9.06 4.36 -4.07
N GLY A 246 -9.51 5.43 -3.39
CA GLY A 246 -10.80 6.04 -3.67
C GLY A 246 -12.00 5.10 -3.49
N PRO A 247 -12.12 4.39 -2.35
CA PRO A 247 -13.27 3.50 -2.15
C PRO A 247 -14.60 4.27 -2.18
N ILE A 248 -14.58 5.53 -1.82
CA ILE A 248 -15.60 6.57 -2.07
C ILE A 248 -14.88 7.90 -2.36
N SER A 249 -15.59 8.89 -2.92
CA SER A 249 -15.02 10.22 -3.14
C SER A 249 -14.76 10.96 -1.82
N PRO A 250 -13.76 11.86 -1.77
CA PRO A 250 -13.43 12.62 -0.57
C PRO A 250 -14.61 13.44 0.00
N ASP A 251 -15.43 14.06 -0.85
CA ASP A 251 -16.63 14.79 -0.46
C ASP A 251 -17.70 13.87 0.13
N THR A 252 -17.85 12.65 -0.39
CA THR A 252 -18.75 11.64 0.19
C THR A 252 -18.26 11.20 1.57
N PHE A 253 -16.95 11.04 1.77
CA PHE A 253 -16.40 10.76 3.10
C PHE A 253 -16.70 11.89 4.08
N GLU A 254 -16.47 13.16 3.68
CA GLU A 254 -16.80 14.33 4.49
C GLU A 254 -18.30 14.38 4.84
N ARG A 255 -19.17 14.06 3.87
CA ARG A 255 -20.62 13.98 4.09
C ARG A 255 -20.95 12.95 5.17
N PHE A 256 -20.40 11.75 5.11
CA PHE A 256 -20.61 10.72 6.14
C PHE A 256 -20.08 11.14 7.52
N GLN A 257 -18.95 11.83 7.54
CA GLN A 257 -18.39 12.37 8.78
C GLN A 257 -19.33 13.42 9.42
N LYS A 258 -19.86 14.35 8.62
CA LYS A 258 -20.79 15.39 9.07
C LYS A 258 -22.14 14.83 9.53
N MET A 259 -22.60 13.70 8.99
CA MET A 259 -23.83 13.03 9.43
C MET A 259 -23.73 12.54 10.88
N GLY A 260 -22.55 12.15 11.35
CA GLY A 260 -22.32 11.70 12.73
C GLY A 260 -23.00 10.39 13.12
N SER A 261 -23.71 9.73 12.19
CA SER A 261 -24.40 8.44 12.42
C SER A 261 -23.53 7.22 12.13
N TYR A 262 -22.35 7.43 11.55
CA TYR A 262 -21.39 6.41 11.17
C TYR A 262 -20.05 6.62 11.89
N THR A 263 -19.28 5.54 12.06
CA THR A 263 -17.89 5.65 12.49
C THR A 263 -17.03 5.98 11.28
N THR A 264 -16.36 7.13 11.28
CA THR A 264 -15.40 7.53 10.24
C THR A 264 -14.01 7.62 10.83
N ALA A 265 -12.99 7.14 10.09
CA ALA A 265 -11.61 7.17 10.54
C ALA A 265 -10.64 7.34 9.36
N LEU A 266 -9.47 7.90 9.67
CA LEU A 266 -8.33 8.02 8.76
C LEU A 266 -7.12 7.31 9.38
N SER A 267 -6.33 6.64 8.56
CA SER A 267 -5.07 6.05 9.02
C SER A 267 -3.98 7.12 9.24
N GLU A 268 -2.86 6.71 9.81
CA GLU A 268 -1.60 7.43 9.62
C GLU A 268 -1.20 7.41 8.13
N PRO A 269 -0.28 8.30 7.69
CA PRO A 269 0.24 8.29 6.33
C PRO A 269 0.77 6.92 5.92
N LEU A 270 0.37 6.44 4.75
CA LEU A 270 0.80 5.15 4.18
C LEU A 270 1.71 5.33 2.97
N GLU A 271 1.47 6.35 2.16
CA GLU A 271 2.17 6.65 0.91
C GLU A 271 2.25 8.17 0.73
N THR A 272 3.04 8.62 -0.25
CA THR A 272 3.09 10.03 -0.63
C THR A 272 2.68 10.20 -2.07
N LEU A 273 1.68 11.04 -2.34
CA LEU A 273 1.34 11.51 -3.68
C LEU A 273 2.29 12.66 -4.05
N VAL A 274 2.96 12.54 -5.18
CA VAL A 274 3.93 13.52 -5.67
C VAL A 274 3.73 13.82 -7.15
N LEU A 275 4.22 14.98 -7.60
CA LEU A 275 4.58 15.18 -9.00
C LEU A 275 6.09 15.01 -9.14
N ALA A 276 6.52 14.04 -9.95
CA ALA A 276 7.90 13.92 -10.37
C ALA A 276 8.19 15.02 -11.42
N ILE A 277 9.27 15.77 -11.23
CA ILE A 277 9.68 16.89 -12.07
C ILE A 277 10.88 16.46 -12.91
N ASN A 278 10.73 16.46 -14.22
CA ASN A 278 11.77 15.97 -15.12
C ASN A 278 12.93 16.96 -15.23
N THR A 279 14.06 16.65 -14.64
CA THR A 279 15.27 17.50 -14.66
C THR A 279 15.97 17.53 -16.03
N ASN A 280 15.53 16.69 -16.99
CA ASN A 280 16.15 16.56 -18.32
C ASN A 280 15.27 17.08 -19.47
N ARG A 281 14.16 17.82 -19.18
CA ARG A 281 13.21 18.22 -20.21
C ARG A 281 12.77 19.67 -20.10
N GLY A 282 12.90 20.44 -21.21
CA GLY A 282 12.37 21.80 -21.33
C GLY A 282 12.79 22.71 -20.17
N ALA A 283 11.88 23.57 -19.74
CA ALA A 283 12.13 24.56 -18.69
C ALA A 283 12.43 23.94 -17.31
N THR A 284 11.98 22.71 -17.04
CA THR A 284 12.26 22.03 -15.77
C THR A 284 13.70 21.55 -15.60
N ARG A 285 14.55 21.68 -16.61
CA ARG A 285 16.03 21.56 -16.45
C ARG A 285 16.59 22.60 -15.51
N ASP A 286 16.00 23.79 -15.48
CA ASP A 286 16.43 24.88 -14.60
C ASP A 286 15.94 24.61 -13.16
N ILE A 287 16.87 24.52 -12.23
CA ILE A 287 16.56 24.27 -10.83
C ILE A 287 15.72 25.40 -10.21
N ALA A 288 15.87 26.63 -10.68
CA ALA A 288 15.06 27.74 -10.21
C ALA A 288 13.59 27.56 -10.57
N VAL A 289 13.29 27.00 -11.75
CA VAL A 289 11.93 26.65 -12.16
C VAL A 289 11.36 25.55 -11.24
N ARG A 290 12.16 24.50 -10.95
CA ARG A 290 11.70 23.41 -10.07
C ARG A 290 11.43 23.90 -8.63
N LYS A 291 12.28 24.76 -8.10
CA LYS A 291 12.08 25.37 -6.76
C LYS A 291 10.87 26.34 -6.77
N ALA A 292 10.72 27.13 -7.82
CA ALA A 292 9.57 28.02 -7.97
C ALA A 292 8.25 27.24 -7.99
N ILE A 293 8.19 26.09 -8.68
CA ILE A 293 7.03 25.20 -8.67
C ILE A 293 6.69 24.75 -7.22
N ASN A 294 7.70 24.35 -6.45
CA ASN A 294 7.51 23.92 -5.07
C ASN A 294 7.00 25.04 -4.14
N HIS A 295 7.39 26.31 -4.39
CA HIS A 295 6.91 27.45 -3.62
C HIS A 295 5.55 27.99 -4.08
N ALA A 296 5.13 27.69 -5.30
CA ALA A 296 3.95 28.31 -5.89
C ALA A 296 2.65 27.55 -5.67
N VAL A 297 2.69 26.25 -5.37
CA VAL A 297 1.49 25.42 -5.22
C VAL A 297 0.95 25.48 -3.79
N ASP A 298 -0.31 25.93 -3.65
CA ASP A 298 -1.04 26.00 -2.39
C ASP A 298 -1.62 24.62 -2.03
N LYS A 299 -0.77 23.81 -1.38
CA LYS A 299 -1.14 22.45 -0.96
C LYS A 299 -2.22 22.44 0.11
N ASP A 300 -2.29 23.45 0.97
CA ASP A 300 -3.30 23.53 2.04
C ASP A 300 -4.69 23.75 1.46
N THR A 301 -4.82 24.68 0.49
CA THR A 301 -6.07 24.88 -0.25
C THR A 301 -6.46 23.61 -1.02
N MET A 302 -5.52 22.95 -1.70
CA MET A 302 -5.77 21.71 -2.43
C MET A 302 -6.33 20.62 -1.51
N ILE A 303 -5.73 20.42 -0.33
CA ILE A 303 -6.19 19.42 0.65
C ILE A 303 -7.58 19.77 1.17
N ALA A 304 -7.83 21.03 1.47
CA ALA A 304 -9.13 21.46 2.01
C ALA A 304 -10.26 21.35 0.99
N THR A 305 -10.00 21.68 -0.31
CA THR A 305 -11.06 21.85 -1.31
C THR A 305 -11.25 20.67 -2.26
N ILE A 306 -10.20 19.87 -2.51
CA ILE A 306 -10.26 18.71 -3.41
C ILE A 306 -10.23 17.40 -2.61
N LEU A 307 -9.37 17.34 -1.61
CA LEU A 307 -9.20 16.13 -0.80
C LEU A 307 -10.05 16.13 0.48
N TYR A 308 -10.75 17.22 0.76
CA TYR A 308 -11.69 17.35 1.90
C TYR A 308 -11.07 16.86 3.23
N GLY A 309 -9.77 17.12 3.43
CA GLY A 309 -9.05 16.71 4.64
C GLY A 309 -8.81 15.20 4.78
N THR A 310 -9.12 14.41 3.76
CA THR A 310 -8.87 12.94 3.79
C THR A 310 -7.40 12.55 3.69
N GLN A 311 -6.53 13.50 3.35
CA GLN A 311 -5.09 13.32 3.29
C GLN A 311 -4.37 14.46 4.01
N ARG A 312 -3.11 14.27 4.38
CA ARG A 312 -2.31 15.29 5.05
C ARG A 312 -1.37 15.97 4.04
N ARG A 313 -1.05 17.24 4.27
CA ARG A 313 -0.06 17.95 3.47
C ARG A 313 1.29 17.25 3.50
N ALA A 314 1.90 17.06 2.33
CA ALA A 314 3.24 16.51 2.21
C ALA A 314 4.27 17.61 1.94
N ASP A 315 5.37 17.57 2.69
CA ASP A 315 6.50 18.49 2.54
C ASP A 315 7.79 17.77 2.11
N THR A 316 7.82 16.44 2.19
CA THR A 316 8.94 15.58 1.83
C THR A 316 8.47 14.40 0.99
N LEU A 317 9.40 13.77 0.26
CA LEU A 317 9.12 12.61 -0.59
C LEU A 317 8.52 11.44 0.21
N PHE A 318 9.00 11.20 1.42
CA PHE A 318 8.44 10.19 2.32
C PHE A 318 7.87 10.87 3.57
N ALA A 319 6.79 10.32 4.09
CA ALA A 319 6.21 10.78 5.36
C ALA A 319 7.18 10.50 6.53
N PRO A 320 7.16 11.32 7.59
CA PRO A 320 8.10 11.16 8.72
C PRO A 320 8.02 9.82 9.46
N ASN A 321 6.89 9.10 9.36
CA ASN A 321 6.71 7.78 9.94
C ASN A 321 7.36 6.64 9.11
N VAL A 322 7.87 6.94 7.90
CA VAL A 322 8.63 5.98 7.09
C VAL A 322 10.05 5.83 7.68
N PRO A 323 10.59 4.62 7.83
CA PRO A 323 11.97 4.42 8.30
C PRO A 323 12.98 5.28 7.52
N TYR A 324 13.93 5.87 8.21
CA TYR A 324 14.98 6.76 7.67
C TYR A 324 14.50 8.11 7.10
N ALA A 325 13.19 8.40 7.07
CA ALA A 325 12.67 9.59 6.37
C ALA A 325 12.66 10.87 7.22
N ASP A 326 12.54 10.76 8.54
CA ASP A 326 12.59 11.94 9.44
C ASP A 326 14.02 12.43 9.62
N ILE A 327 14.48 13.22 8.66
CA ILE A 327 15.85 13.75 8.60
C ILE A 327 15.93 15.27 8.78
N GLY A 328 14.80 15.93 9.10
CA GLY A 328 14.75 17.37 9.37
C GLY A 328 14.92 18.25 8.12
N LEU A 329 14.43 17.80 6.95
CA LEU A 329 14.43 18.63 5.74
C LEU A 329 13.57 19.88 5.93
N LYS A 330 14.09 21.04 5.47
CA LYS A 330 13.32 22.28 5.48
C LYS A 330 12.26 22.27 4.38
N PRO A 331 10.97 22.37 4.71
CA PRO A 331 9.91 22.39 3.70
C PRO A 331 10.02 23.57 2.73
N TYR A 332 9.59 23.36 1.49
CA TYR A 332 9.22 24.45 0.60
C TYR A 332 7.86 25.00 1.04
N GLY A 333 7.84 26.20 1.67
CA GLY A 333 6.59 26.86 2.04
C GLY A 333 5.87 27.43 0.83
N TYR A 334 4.54 27.60 0.93
CA TYR A 334 3.78 28.34 -0.08
C TYR A 334 4.18 29.81 -0.05
N ASP A 335 4.93 30.25 -1.04
CA ASP A 335 5.45 31.63 -1.19
C ASP A 335 5.56 31.99 -2.68
N PRO A 336 4.45 32.42 -3.29
CA PRO A 336 4.47 32.88 -4.69
C PRO A 336 5.39 34.06 -4.97
N ALA A 337 5.75 34.87 -3.94
CA ALA A 337 6.70 35.96 -4.10
C ALA A 337 8.13 35.44 -4.25
N GLU A 338 8.51 34.48 -3.41
CA GLU A 338 9.80 33.80 -3.55
C GLU A 338 9.89 33.01 -4.86
N ALA A 339 8.79 32.35 -5.28
CA ALA A 339 8.74 31.67 -6.58
C ALA A 339 9.05 32.64 -7.74
N ARG A 340 8.43 33.84 -7.74
CA ARG A 340 8.71 34.87 -8.75
C ARG A 340 10.15 35.35 -8.68
N ARG A 341 10.68 35.60 -7.47
CA ARG A 341 12.06 36.04 -7.26
C ARG A 341 13.08 35.02 -7.83
N LEU A 342 12.84 33.74 -7.61
CA LEU A 342 13.70 32.67 -8.15
C LEU A 342 13.69 32.67 -9.70
N LEU A 343 12.51 32.82 -10.30
CA LEU A 343 12.38 32.89 -11.76
C LEU A 343 13.07 34.14 -12.34
N ASP A 344 12.87 35.32 -11.71
CA ASP A 344 13.53 36.58 -12.12
C ASP A 344 15.07 36.45 -12.05
N ALA A 345 15.60 35.91 -10.96
CA ALA A 345 17.04 35.70 -10.76
C ALA A 345 17.64 34.72 -11.79
N ALA A 346 16.84 33.77 -12.27
CA ALA A 346 17.24 32.82 -13.30
C ALA A 346 17.06 33.34 -14.74
N GLY A 347 16.59 34.59 -14.92
CA GLY A 347 16.39 35.22 -16.23
C GLY A 347 15.06 34.86 -16.93
N TRP A 348 14.12 34.26 -16.24
CA TRP A 348 12.76 34.02 -16.74
C TRP A 348 11.92 35.30 -16.56
N MET A 349 11.83 36.13 -17.58
CA MET A 349 11.20 37.45 -17.51
C MET A 349 9.74 37.41 -17.98
N GLY A 350 8.85 38.08 -17.25
CA GLY A 350 7.45 38.28 -17.64
C GLY A 350 7.30 39.40 -18.69
N ALA A 351 6.46 39.19 -19.71
CA ALA A 351 6.18 40.21 -20.71
C ALA A 351 5.29 41.34 -20.17
N SER A 352 4.47 41.09 -19.16
CA SER A 352 3.57 42.02 -18.46
C SER A 352 3.10 41.39 -17.15
N GLU A 353 2.43 42.17 -16.29
CA GLU A 353 1.82 41.65 -15.08
C GLU A 353 0.81 40.54 -15.42
N GLY A 354 1.04 39.31 -14.90
CA GLY A 354 0.23 38.11 -15.20
C GLY A 354 0.50 37.42 -16.55
N GLY A 355 1.48 37.90 -17.35
CA GLY A 355 1.91 37.26 -18.60
C GLY A 355 2.76 36.00 -18.36
N ILE A 356 2.81 35.11 -19.36
CA ILE A 356 3.71 33.95 -19.32
C ILE A 356 5.14 34.46 -19.48
N ARG A 357 6.04 33.90 -18.67
CA ARG A 357 7.46 34.21 -18.68
C ARG A 357 8.18 33.59 -19.87
N SER A 358 9.28 34.18 -20.25
CA SER A 358 10.18 33.64 -21.27
C SER A 358 11.64 33.92 -20.93
N LYS A 359 12.53 33.10 -21.48
CA LYS A 359 13.98 33.21 -21.37
C LYS A 359 14.59 32.82 -22.71
N ASP A 360 15.48 33.65 -23.26
CA ASP A 360 16.17 33.40 -24.54
C ASP A 360 15.23 33.04 -25.70
N GLY A 361 14.02 33.61 -25.72
CA GLY A 361 12.98 33.34 -26.72
C GLY A 361 12.11 32.11 -26.45
N GLU A 362 12.45 31.30 -25.43
CA GLU A 362 11.64 30.16 -25.04
C GLU A 362 10.56 30.56 -24.00
N THR A 363 9.32 30.16 -24.25
CA THR A 363 8.22 30.36 -23.31
C THR A 363 8.31 29.38 -22.15
N LEU A 364 8.07 29.85 -20.91
CA LEU A 364 8.01 29.01 -19.73
C LEU A 364 6.73 28.17 -19.72
N SER A 365 6.76 27.06 -20.44
CA SER A 365 5.65 26.14 -20.62
C SER A 365 6.04 24.72 -20.21
N ILE A 366 5.19 24.04 -19.44
CA ILE A 366 5.45 22.73 -18.82
C ILE A 366 4.24 21.80 -19.08
N GLU A 367 4.49 20.56 -19.51
CA GLU A 367 3.46 19.53 -19.59
C GLU A 367 3.25 18.88 -18.22
N LEU A 368 1.98 18.76 -17.75
CA LEU A 368 1.60 17.97 -16.58
C LEU A 368 0.76 16.79 -17.05
N CYS A 369 1.29 15.58 -16.85
CA CYS A 369 0.71 14.33 -17.35
C CYS A 369 -0.03 13.59 -16.23
N PHE A 370 -1.24 13.11 -16.52
CA PHE A 370 -2.08 12.35 -15.59
C PHE A 370 -3.01 11.38 -16.33
N ILE A 371 -3.52 10.36 -15.64
CA ILE A 371 -4.50 9.42 -16.19
C ILE A 371 -5.84 10.17 -16.30
N GLY A 372 -6.33 10.33 -17.53
CA GLY A 372 -7.49 11.20 -17.85
C GLY A 372 -8.81 10.76 -17.20
N THR A 373 -8.93 9.49 -16.81
CA THR A 373 -10.10 8.96 -16.09
C THR A 373 -10.04 9.17 -14.57
N ASP A 374 -8.89 9.60 -14.03
CA ASP A 374 -8.74 9.92 -12.62
C ASP A 374 -9.20 11.36 -12.34
N ALA A 375 -10.42 11.48 -11.81
CA ALA A 375 -11.04 12.76 -11.51
C ALA A 375 -10.29 13.56 -10.42
N VAL A 376 -9.69 12.89 -9.45
CA VAL A 376 -8.93 13.55 -8.38
C VAL A 376 -7.64 14.13 -8.94
N SER A 377 -6.86 13.34 -9.68
CA SER A 377 -5.63 13.82 -10.34
C SER A 377 -5.91 14.96 -11.31
N LYS A 378 -7.05 14.91 -12.05
CA LYS A 378 -7.49 16.02 -12.90
C LYS A 378 -7.71 17.30 -12.10
N SER A 379 -8.50 17.23 -11.02
CA SER A 379 -8.82 18.40 -10.19
C SER A 379 -7.56 18.98 -9.51
N VAL A 380 -6.66 18.13 -9.04
CA VAL A 380 -5.35 18.53 -8.51
C VAL A 380 -4.51 19.22 -9.60
N SER A 381 -4.51 18.68 -10.82
CA SER A 381 -3.79 19.28 -11.97
C SER A 381 -4.31 20.68 -12.31
N GLU A 382 -5.62 20.90 -12.24
CA GLU A 382 -6.23 22.21 -12.49
C GLU A 382 -5.83 23.24 -11.42
N ILE A 383 -5.72 22.85 -10.13
CA ILE A 383 -5.18 23.73 -9.08
C ILE A 383 -3.71 24.06 -9.35
N VAL A 384 -2.88 23.04 -9.64
CA VAL A 384 -1.46 23.25 -9.95
C VAL A 384 -1.29 24.18 -11.14
N GLN A 385 -2.09 24.00 -12.21
CA GLN A 385 -2.11 24.90 -13.37
C GLN A 385 -2.45 26.34 -12.99
N ALA A 386 -3.51 26.52 -12.19
CA ALA A 386 -3.95 27.84 -11.76
C ALA A 386 -2.91 28.55 -10.89
N ASP A 387 -2.27 27.83 -9.96
CA ASP A 387 -1.25 28.39 -9.08
C ASP A 387 0.03 28.75 -9.85
N LEU A 388 0.49 27.89 -10.73
CA LEU A 388 1.67 28.14 -11.56
C LEU A 388 1.44 29.30 -12.54
N ARG A 389 0.21 29.47 -13.02
CA ARG A 389 -0.16 30.62 -13.85
C ARG A 389 0.03 31.95 -13.13
N LYS A 390 -0.25 32.03 -11.81
CA LYS A 390 -0.06 33.25 -10.99
C LYS A 390 1.39 33.74 -10.95
N ILE A 391 2.34 32.85 -11.21
CA ILE A 391 3.78 33.18 -11.23
C ILE A 391 4.35 33.22 -12.66
N GLY A 392 3.49 33.11 -13.69
CA GLY A 392 3.87 33.23 -15.09
C GLY A 392 4.36 31.94 -15.75
N ILE A 393 4.01 30.77 -15.20
CA ILE A 393 4.26 29.46 -15.82
C ILE A 393 2.99 28.98 -16.53
N GLU A 394 3.10 28.64 -17.81
CA GLU A 394 2.04 27.94 -18.56
C GLU A 394 2.14 26.44 -18.25
N VAL A 395 1.04 25.82 -17.82
CA VAL A 395 0.95 24.37 -17.65
C VAL A 395 -0.02 23.81 -18.68
N LYS A 396 0.46 22.87 -19.49
CA LYS A 396 -0.36 22.11 -20.44
C LYS A 396 -0.79 20.80 -19.79
N LEU A 397 -2.09 20.67 -19.52
CA LEU A 397 -2.67 19.46 -18.93
C LEU A 397 -2.79 18.37 -20.00
N ILE A 398 -2.16 17.21 -19.73
CA ILE A 398 -2.12 16.04 -20.61
C ILE A 398 -2.81 14.89 -19.90
N GLY A 399 -4.13 14.79 -20.07
CA GLY A 399 -4.94 13.66 -19.57
C GLY A 399 -5.08 12.62 -20.68
N GLU A 400 -4.46 11.45 -20.50
CA GLU A 400 -4.47 10.36 -21.47
C GLU A 400 -4.90 9.04 -20.81
N GLU A 401 -5.11 8.02 -21.62
CA GLU A 401 -5.32 6.65 -21.16
C GLU A 401 -4.09 6.15 -20.36
N GLU A 402 -4.33 5.27 -19.40
CA GLU A 402 -3.30 4.78 -18.47
C GLU A 402 -2.04 4.22 -19.19
N SER A 403 -2.24 3.44 -20.26
CA SER A 403 -1.15 2.88 -21.05
C SER A 403 -0.30 3.97 -21.76
N ALA A 404 -0.91 5.06 -22.19
CA ALA A 404 -0.21 6.19 -22.80
C ALA A 404 0.58 6.98 -21.75
N ILE A 405 0.04 7.13 -20.54
CA ILE A 405 0.75 7.76 -19.40
C ILE A 405 1.96 6.91 -19.00
N PHE A 406 1.83 5.58 -18.94
CA PHE A 406 2.98 4.69 -18.69
C PHE A 406 4.04 4.75 -19.79
N ALA A 407 3.63 4.90 -21.06
CA ALA A 407 4.58 5.12 -22.14
C ALA A 407 5.32 6.47 -22.00
N ARG A 408 4.63 7.55 -21.61
CA ARG A 408 5.28 8.84 -21.30
C ARG A 408 6.26 8.73 -20.15
N GLN A 409 5.88 8.01 -19.10
CA GLN A 409 6.73 7.71 -17.96
C GLN A 409 8.02 7.01 -18.39
N HIS A 410 7.90 5.93 -19.16
CA HIS A 410 9.03 5.15 -19.67
C HIS A 410 9.98 5.98 -20.55
N ASP A 411 9.41 6.81 -21.41
CA ASP A 411 10.18 7.58 -22.41
C ASP A 411 10.65 8.95 -21.89
N GLY A 412 10.32 9.34 -20.65
CA GLY A 412 10.60 10.68 -20.11
C GLY A 412 9.86 11.81 -20.82
N ARG A 413 8.72 11.53 -21.46
CA ARG A 413 7.93 12.54 -22.22
C ARG A 413 6.94 13.28 -21.32
N PHE A 414 7.46 13.91 -20.25
CA PHE A 414 6.71 14.74 -19.31
C PHE A 414 7.60 15.85 -18.74
N GLY A 415 7.01 16.98 -18.38
CA GLY A 415 7.62 17.99 -17.52
C GLY A 415 7.32 17.68 -16.06
N LEU A 416 6.03 17.47 -15.76
CA LEU A 416 5.50 16.97 -14.48
C LEU A 416 4.67 15.73 -14.76
N ILE A 417 4.76 14.72 -13.86
CA ILE A 417 3.93 13.52 -13.94
C ILE A 417 3.56 13.07 -12.52
N PHE A 418 2.30 12.64 -12.36
CA PHE A 418 1.89 12.02 -11.09
C PHE A 418 2.67 10.75 -10.81
N ASN A 419 3.12 10.64 -9.59
CA ASN A 419 3.73 9.44 -9.05
C ASN A 419 3.30 9.27 -7.58
N ARG A 420 3.51 8.08 -7.05
CA ARG A 420 3.19 7.77 -5.67
C ARG A 420 4.29 6.89 -5.11
N THR A 421 4.71 7.12 -3.86
CA THR A 421 5.59 6.16 -3.19
C THR A 421 4.82 4.86 -2.92
N TRP A 422 5.52 3.79 -2.64
CA TRP A 422 4.90 2.47 -2.62
C TRP A 422 4.37 2.05 -1.26
N GLY A 423 4.62 2.87 -0.23
CA GLY A 423 4.21 2.60 1.13
C GLY A 423 5.02 1.50 1.82
N ALA A 424 4.67 1.25 3.08
CA ALA A 424 5.31 0.20 3.85
C ALA A 424 4.93 -1.20 3.31
N PRO A 425 5.85 -2.16 3.32
CA PRO A 425 7.26 -2.08 3.72
C PRO A 425 8.22 -1.77 2.55
N TYR A 426 7.73 -1.33 1.39
CA TYR A 426 8.53 -1.02 0.21
C TYR A 426 9.36 0.27 0.37
N ASP A 427 8.84 1.22 1.16
CA ASP A 427 9.49 2.51 1.38
C ASP A 427 10.48 2.44 2.55
N PRO A 428 11.64 3.06 2.43
CA PRO A 428 12.14 3.76 1.25
C PRO A 428 12.91 2.87 0.27
N HIS A 429 13.29 1.63 0.65
CA HIS A 429 14.30 0.83 -0.07
C HIS A 429 13.88 0.45 -1.50
N ALA A 430 12.68 -0.07 -1.69
CA ALA A 430 12.23 -0.50 -3.00
C ALA A 430 11.92 0.71 -3.90
N PHE A 431 11.32 1.77 -3.35
CA PHE A 431 11.06 2.99 -4.11
C PHE A 431 12.36 3.66 -4.57
N VAL A 432 13.37 3.82 -3.70
CA VAL A 432 14.65 4.39 -4.15
C VAL A 432 15.40 3.46 -5.09
N SER A 433 15.25 2.13 -4.95
CA SER A 433 15.81 1.17 -5.91
C SER A 433 15.24 1.36 -7.31
N SER A 434 13.93 1.67 -7.44
CA SER A 434 13.27 1.92 -8.72
C SER A 434 13.81 3.16 -9.45
N MET A 435 14.42 4.11 -8.73
CA MET A 435 15.08 5.28 -9.32
C MET A 435 16.25 4.91 -10.25
N ARG A 436 16.74 3.67 -10.21
CA ARG A 436 17.80 3.13 -11.10
C ARG A 436 17.23 2.37 -12.30
N VAL A 437 15.92 2.24 -12.40
CA VAL A 437 15.25 1.44 -13.44
C VAL A 437 14.70 2.36 -14.53
N PRO A 438 15.20 2.30 -15.78
CA PRO A 438 14.87 3.23 -16.86
C PRO A 438 13.37 3.37 -17.18
N SER A 439 12.57 2.34 -16.88
CA SER A 439 11.12 2.37 -17.13
C SER A 439 10.31 3.18 -16.11
N HIS A 440 10.94 3.65 -15.02
CA HIS A 440 10.25 4.41 -13.97
C HIS A 440 10.36 5.93 -14.18
N ALA A 441 9.29 6.65 -13.81
CA ALA A 441 9.26 8.11 -13.82
C ALA A 441 10.41 8.71 -13.01
N ASP A 442 10.74 8.11 -11.88
CA ASP A 442 11.79 8.55 -10.96
C ASP A 442 13.19 8.52 -11.60
N TYR A 443 13.48 7.49 -12.40
CA TYR A 443 14.72 7.42 -13.19
C TYR A 443 14.77 8.57 -14.22
N GLN A 444 13.69 8.72 -14.99
CA GLN A 444 13.60 9.74 -16.05
C GLN A 444 13.65 11.16 -15.46
N ALA A 445 13.00 11.37 -14.33
CA ALA A 445 13.01 12.66 -13.63
C ALA A 445 14.43 13.09 -13.19
N GLN A 446 15.31 12.15 -12.89
CA GLN A 446 16.65 12.40 -12.37
C GLN A 446 17.75 12.46 -13.44
N LEU A 447 17.46 12.14 -14.71
CA LEU A 447 18.48 12.05 -15.77
C LEU A 447 19.25 13.35 -16.02
N GLY A 448 18.69 14.51 -15.69
CA GLY A 448 19.36 15.81 -15.83
C GLY A 448 20.23 16.19 -14.63
N LEU A 449 20.24 15.41 -13.56
CA LEU A 449 21.09 15.69 -12.40
C LEU A 449 22.56 15.37 -12.72
N PRO A 450 23.49 16.29 -12.40
CA PRO A 450 24.90 16.08 -12.72
C PRO A 450 25.53 14.94 -11.92
N ASP A 451 24.96 14.61 -10.77
CA ASP A 451 25.42 13.58 -9.83
C ASP A 451 24.49 12.35 -9.78
N LYS A 452 23.67 12.12 -10.81
CA LYS A 452 22.78 10.96 -10.91
C LYS A 452 23.52 9.63 -10.68
N ALA A 453 24.69 9.47 -11.25
CA ALA A 453 25.49 8.26 -11.07
C ALA A 453 25.95 8.05 -9.61
N GLU A 454 26.24 9.12 -8.88
CA GLU A 454 26.57 9.07 -7.45
C GLU A 454 25.35 8.68 -6.60
N ILE A 455 24.18 9.24 -6.90
CA ILE A 455 22.91 8.87 -6.27
C ILE A 455 22.67 7.38 -6.46
N ASP A 456 22.80 6.87 -7.69
CA ASP A 456 22.60 5.44 -8.00
C ASP A 456 23.59 4.53 -7.27
N ALA A 457 24.85 4.97 -7.15
CA ALA A 457 25.86 4.24 -6.38
C ALA A 457 25.50 4.18 -4.88
N LYS A 458 25.04 5.28 -4.29
CA LYS A 458 24.58 5.33 -2.89
C LYS A 458 23.35 4.45 -2.66
N ILE A 459 22.41 4.40 -3.61
CA ILE A 459 21.26 3.48 -3.57
C ILE A 459 21.76 2.03 -3.57
N GLY A 460 22.71 1.69 -4.43
CA GLY A 460 23.33 0.35 -4.42
C GLY A 460 24.00 0.01 -3.08
N GLN A 461 24.73 0.95 -2.51
CA GLN A 461 25.42 0.76 -1.23
C GLN A 461 24.45 0.56 -0.07
N VAL A 462 23.35 1.34 -0.02
CA VAL A 462 22.38 1.22 1.08
C VAL A 462 21.72 -0.15 1.11
N LEU A 463 21.42 -0.73 -0.05
CA LEU A 463 20.73 -2.02 -0.13
C LEU A 463 21.58 -3.20 0.38
N VAL A 464 22.92 -3.12 0.26
CA VAL A 464 23.84 -4.18 0.70
C VAL A 464 24.48 -3.89 2.08
N SER A 465 24.20 -2.73 2.67
CA SER A 465 24.80 -2.36 3.95
C SER A 465 24.22 -3.17 5.10
N THR A 466 25.06 -3.79 5.90
CA THR A 466 24.70 -4.48 7.16
C THR A 466 24.72 -3.56 8.38
N ASP A 467 25.28 -2.35 8.24
CA ASP A 467 25.41 -1.36 9.31
C ASP A 467 24.31 -0.32 9.28
N GLU A 468 23.56 -0.18 10.38
CA GLU A 468 22.40 0.70 10.51
C GLU A 468 22.78 2.19 10.39
N ALA A 469 23.90 2.61 11.01
CA ALA A 469 24.33 4.00 10.97
C ALA A 469 24.75 4.42 9.55
N THR A 470 25.41 3.52 8.83
CA THR A 470 25.75 3.71 7.42
C THR A 470 24.50 3.84 6.56
N ARG A 471 23.48 2.98 6.75
CA ARG A 471 22.20 3.08 6.03
C ARG A 471 21.51 4.42 6.28
N GLN A 472 21.45 4.84 7.54
CA GLN A 472 20.86 6.12 7.92
C GLN A 472 21.54 7.30 7.22
N GLN A 473 22.87 7.28 7.15
CA GLN A 473 23.64 8.35 6.50
C GLN A 473 23.44 8.34 4.98
N LEU A 474 23.41 7.17 4.36
CA LEU A 474 23.16 7.02 2.91
C LEU A 474 21.76 7.51 2.52
N TYR A 475 20.72 7.11 3.25
CA TYR A 475 19.37 7.62 3.02
C TYR A 475 19.25 9.11 3.22
N ARG A 476 19.85 9.65 4.29
CA ARG A 476 19.93 11.10 4.53
C ARG A 476 20.53 11.81 3.31
N ASN A 477 21.66 11.34 2.80
CA ASN A 477 22.33 11.94 1.64
C ASN A 477 21.45 11.90 0.40
N ILE A 478 20.85 10.75 0.09
CA ILE A 478 19.97 10.57 -1.08
C ILE A 478 18.77 11.52 -0.99
N MET A 479 18.03 11.48 0.12
CA MET A 479 16.80 12.27 0.29
C MET A 479 17.07 13.77 0.33
N THR A 480 18.14 14.20 1.01
CA THR A 480 18.56 15.61 1.05
C THR A 480 18.86 16.09 -0.37
N ARG A 481 19.62 15.33 -1.13
CA ARG A 481 19.99 15.72 -2.50
C ARG A 481 18.80 15.85 -3.42
N LEU A 482 17.89 14.86 -3.40
CA LEU A 482 16.65 14.89 -4.21
C LEU A 482 15.75 16.08 -3.82
N HIS A 483 15.69 16.42 -2.53
CA HIS A 483 14.93 17.55 -2.03
C HIS A 483 15.56 18.88 -2.47
N GLU A 484 16.86 19.07 -2.29
CA GLU A 484 17.58 20.30 -2.67
C GLU A 484 17.52 20.57 -4.16
N GLU A 485 17.53 19.53 -4.98
CA GLU A 485 17.34 19.60 -6.44
C GLU A 485 15.90 19.77 -6.87
N ALA A 486 14.95 19.77 -5.92
CA ALA A 486 13.53 19.88 -6.18
C ALA A 486 13.04 18.90 -7.28
N VAL A 487 13.47 17.64 -7.21
CA VAL A 487 13.10 16.60 -8.17
C VAL A 487 11.62 16.22 -8.04
N TYR A 488 11.06 16.45 -6.86
CA TYR A 488 9.65 16.17 -6.56
C TYR A 488 8.94 17.41 -6.05
N LEU A 489 7.66 17.52 -6.37
CA LEU A 489 6.69 18.32 -5.65
C LEU A 489 5.81 17.36 -4.83
N PRO A 490 6.12 17.13 -3.54
CA PRO A 490 5.22 16.39 -2.66
C PRO A 490 3.89 17.12 -2.51
N LEU A 491 2.77 16.43 -2.71
CA LEU A 491 1.44 17.03 -2.65
C LEU A 491 0.74 16.68 -1.33
N SER A 492 0.55 15.38 -1.09
CA SER A 492 -0.14 14.90 0.10
C SER A 492 0.39 13.55 0.59
N TYR A 493 0.34 13.33 1.90
CA TYR A 493 0.49 12.01 2.49
C TYR A 493 -0.86 11.30 2.46
N VAL A 494 -0.91 10.22 1.70
CA VAL A 494 -2.11 9.42 1.46
C VAL A 494 -2.45 8.61 2.71
N THR A 495 -3.70 8.64 3.11
CA THR A 495 -4.24 7.85 4.22
C THR A 495 -5.28 6.86 3.70
N ALA A 496 -5.48 5.75 4.39
CA ALA A 496 -6.68 4.94 4.20
C ALA A 496 -7.86 5.64 4.87
N ILE A 497 -8.99 5.68 4.19
CA ILE A 497 -10.27 6.09 4.77
C ILE A 497 -11.05 4.86 5.22
N ALA A 498 -11.82 5.00 6.28
CA ALA A 498 -12.75 3.97 6.71
C ALA A 498 -14.07 4.58 7.16
N VAL A 499 -15.18 3.99 6.73
CA VAL A 499 -16.53 4.32 7.17
C VAL A 499 -17.23 3.03 7.56
N ALA A 500 -17.75 2.94 8.79
CA ALA A 500 -18.40 1.74 9.28
C ALA A 500 -19.75 2.04 9.90
N LYS A 501 -20.66 1.06 9.82
CA LYS A 501 -21.93 1.06 10.52
C LYS A 501 -21.71 1.03 12.05
N PRO A 502 -22.65 1.55 12.86
CA PRO A 502 -22.51 1.59 14.31
C PRO A 502 -22.31 0.22 14.98
N GLU A 503 -22.76 -0.85 14.32
CA GLU A 503 -22.63 -2.24 14.78
C GLU A 503 -21.21 -2.80 14.61
N VAL A 504 -20.39 -2.20 13.76
CA VAL A 504 -18.96 -2.50 13.64
C VAL A 504 -18.25 -1.76 14.76
N GLY A 505 -17.39 -2.45 15.49
CA GLY A 505 -16.62 -1.87 16.58
C GLY A 505 -15.51 -0.92 16.11
N ALA A 506 -14.43 -0.86 16.85
CA ALA A 506 -13.27 -0.06 16.47
C ALA A 506 -12.70 -0.51 15.11
N ILE A 507 -12.27 0.45 14.29
CA ILE A 507 -11.69 0.20 12.98
C ILE A 507 -10.17 0.30 13.09
N PRO A 508 -9.44 -0.82 13.15
CA PRO A 508 -7.99 -0.79 13.09
C PRO A 508 -7.51 -0.49 11.66
N PHE A 509 -6.32 0.05 11.53
CA PHE A 509 -5.65 0.18 10.25
C PHE A 509 -4.47 -0.79 10.16
N GLY A 510 -4.26 -1.36 8.98
CA GLY A 510 -3.09 -2.17 8.67
C GLY A 510 -1.81 -1.33 8.60
N ALA A 511 -0.67 -1.98 8.73
CA ALA A 511 0.63 -1.34 8.56
C ALA A 511 0.95 -1.03 7.09
N MET A 512 0.25 -1.67 6.16
CA MET A 512 0.44 -1.56 4.71
C MET A 512 -0.83 -1.07 4.03
N SER A 513 -0.69 -0.28 2.97
CA SER A 513 -1.82 0.23 2.17
C SER A 513 -2.71 -0.88 1.58
N SER A 514 -2.10 -2.03 1.27
CA SER A 514 -2.78 -3.21 0.73
C SER A 514 -3.45 -4.10 1.79
N GLU A 515 -3.31 -3.80 3.09
CA GLU A 515 -3.86 -4.62 4.17
C GLU A 515 -5.21 -4.09 4.65
N ILE A 516 -6.22 -4.96 4.68
CA ILE A 516 -7.48 -4.72 5.38
C ILE A 516 -7.53 -5.68 6.56
N PRO A 517 -7.46 -5.18 7.80
CA PRO A 517 -7.23 -6.02 8.99
C PRO A 517 -8.52 -6.71 9.48
N PHE A 518 -9.19 -7.48 8.61
CA PHE A 518 -10.42 -8.22 8.93
C PHE A 518 -10.31 -9.11 10.16
N GLY A 519 -9.11 -9.64 10.44
CA GLY A 519 -8.86 -10.47 11.61
C GLY A 519 -8.93 -9.71 12.95
N LEU A 520 -8.81 -8.38 12.92
CA LEU A 520 -8.85 -7.50 14.09
C LEU A 520 -10.21 -6.80 14.25
N LEU A 521 -11.06 -6.82 13.24
CA LEU A 521 -12.41 -6.27 13.32
C LEU A 521 -13.31 -7.15 14.21
N ALA A 522 -14.15 -6.49 14.99
CA ALA A 522 -15.15 -7.16 15.83
C ALA A 522 -16.48 -6.41 15.79
N PRO A 523 -17.62 -7.11 15.98
CA PRO A 523 -18.88 -6.45 16.26
C PRO A 523 -18.75 -5.59 17.53
N LYS A 524 -19.47 -4.47 17.57
CA LYS A 524 -19.54 -3.64 18.76
C LYS A 524 -20.10 -4.46 19.93
N SER A 525 -19.40 -4.44 21.05
CA SER A 525 -19.92 -5.03 22.30
C SER A 525 -21.13 -4.23 22.76
N ASN A 526 -22.23 -4.91 23.05
CA ASN A 526 -23.44 -4.31 23.63
C ASN A 526 -23.17 -3.85 25.06
#